data_69ded15f492ed141915901c19835ed3a
#
_entry.id   69ded15f492ed141915901c19835ed3a
#
_cell.length_a   1.000
_cell.length_b   1.000
_cell.length_c   1.000
_cell.angle_alpha   90.00
_cell.angle_beta   90.00
_cell.angle_gamma   90.00
#
_symmetry.space_group_name_H-M   'P 1'
#
loop_
_entity.id
_entity.type
_entity.pdbx_description
1 polymer ?
#
loop_
_entity_poly.entity_id
_entity_poly.type
_entity_poly.pdbx_seq_one_letter_code
_entity_poly.pdbx_strand_id
1 'polypeptide(L)'
;ILTKLHHARYRIGFTGTLDGSKTNKLVLEGLFGPHDKVTNTNELIKKGYLSRLKIKIITLIHPYTKFDNYQEEIEWIVTHERRNNFIKKLALDLTGNTLVLFNYVEKHGEPLYDMINNSASSGRKVFLVHGGVETKDREEIRSITEDEDNAIIVASYGTFSTGINIKRLHIIIFASPSKS
;
A
#
# COMPACT_ATOMS: atom_id res chain seq x y z
N ILE A 1 -14.53 6.66 23.65
CA ILE A 1 -13.57 5.89 24.51
C ILE A 1 -12.64 6.86 25.24
N LEU A 2 -11.96 7.78 24.56
CA LEU A 2 -10.98 8.70 25.17
C LEU A 2 -11.59 9.61 26.26
N THR A 3 -12.84 10.03 26.11
CA THR A 3 -13.56 10.86 27.11
C THR A 3 -13.80 10.13 28.42
N LYS A 4 -13.72 8.80 28.46
CA LYS A 4 -13.82 8.00 29.70
C LYS A 4 -12.53 7.95 30.52
N LEU A 5 -11.44 8.49 29.98
CA LEU A 5 -10.11 8.49 30.62
C LEU A 5 -9.84 9.78 31.45
N HIS A 6 -10.88 10.57 31.80
CA HIS A 6 -10.72 11.85 32.49
C HIS A 6 -10.12 11.72 33.89
N HIS A 7 -10.19 10.54 34.54
CA HIS A 7 -9.57 10.26 35.86
C HIS A 7 -8.07 9.90 35.74
N ALA A 8 -7.54 9.64 34.54
CA ALA A 8 -6.12 9.28 34.38
C ALA A 8 -5.25 10.52 34.69
N ARG A 9 -4.33 10.39 35.65
CA ARG A 9 -3.40 11.45 36.03
C ARG A 9 -2.45 11.86 34.89
N TYR A 10 -2.03 10.88 34.10
CA TYR A 10 -1.16 11.08 32.95
C TYR A 10 -1.81 10.50 31.68
N ARG A 11 -1.83 11.27 30.62
CA ARG A 11 -2.36 10.88 29.33
C ARG A 11 -1.34 11.24 28.28
N ILE A 12 -0.77 10.24 27.63
CA ILE A 12 0.27 10.40 26.61
C ILE A 12 -0.21 9.72 25.34
N GLY A 13 -0.20 10.44 24.21
CA GLY A 13 -0.56 9.93 22.89
C GLY A 13 0.62 10.00 21.94
N PHE A 14 0.79 8.95 21.13
CA PHE A 14 1.77 8.91 20.06
C PHE A 14 1.05 8.69 18.72
N THR A 15 1.41 9.46 17.70
CA THR A 15 0.90 9.28 16.33
C THR A 15 1.98 9.58 15.32
N GLY A 16 2.04 8.80 14.25
CA GLY A 16 2.90 9.07 13.09
C GLY A 16 2.31 10.11 12.14
N THR A 17 0.98 10.31 12.20
CA THR A 17 0.24 11.26 11.37
C THR A 17 -0.79 11.97 12.21
N LEU A 18 -0.66 13.29 12.36
CA LEU A 18 -1.72 14.08 12.92
C LEU A 18 -2.64 14.53 11.79
N ASP A 19 -3.92 14.13 11.86
CA ASP A 19 -4.93 14.54 10.90
C ASP A 19 -5.01 16.08 10.86
N GLY A 20 -4.95 16.67 9.66
CA GLY A 20 -4.98 18.10 9.44
C GLY A 20 -6.33 18.76 9.73
N SER A 21 -7.36 18.01 10.12
CA SER A 21 -8.65 18.54 10.54
C SER A 21 -8.50 19.35 11.83
N LYS A 22 -8.83 20.65 11.76
CA LYS A 22 -8.79 21.55 12.93
C LYS A 22 -9.62 21.05 14.09
N THR A 23 -10.76 20.42 13.81
CA THR A 23 -11.66 19.85 14.83
C THR A 23 -11.01 18.71 15.58
N ASN A 24 -10.38 17.77 14.88
CA ASN A 24 -9.69 16.65 15.51
C ASN A 24 -8.49 17.12 16.33
N LYS A 25 -7.76 18.11 15.86
CA LYS A 25 -6.64 18.72 16.57
C LYS A 25 -7.06 19.30 17.91
N LEU A 26 -8.11 20.12 17.93
CA LEU A 26 -8.63 20.72 19.15
C LEU A 26 -9.10 19.69 20.17
N VAL A 27 -9.77 18.64 19.72
CA VAL A 27 -10.20 17.51 20.59
C VAL A 27 -9.00 16.79 21.20
N LEU A 28 -7.96 16.52 20.41
CA LEU A 28 -6.76 15.86 20.86
C LEU A 28 -5.98 16.74 21.86
N GLU A 29 -5.83 18.02 21.57
CA GLU A 29 -5.17 18.97 22.48
C GLU A 29 -5.96 19.16 23.80
N GLY A 30 -7.29 19.12 23.74
CA GLY A 30 -8.14 19.14 24.94
C GLY A 30 -8.01 17.88 25.82
N LEU A 31 -7.69 16.75 25.22
CA LEU A 31 -7.55 15.46 25.92
C LEU A 31 -6.13 15.20 26.43
N PHE A 32 -5.12 15.58 25.68
CA PHE A 32 -3.71 15.22 25.90
C PHE A 32 -2.80 16.43 26.19
N GLY A 33 -3.29 17.65 25.98
CA GLY A 33 -2.48 18.87 26.03
C GLY A 33 -1.85 19.22 24.68
N PRO A 34 -0.97 20.24 24.65
CA PRO A 34 -0.27 20.64 23.44
C PRO A 34 0.50 19.47 22.83
N HIS A 35 0.52 19.39 21.50
CA HIS A 35 1.28 18.37 20.80
C HIS A 35 2.65 18.91 20.35
N ASP A 36 3.68 18.08 20.52
CA ASP A 36 5.03 18.36 20.07
C ASP A 36 5.39 17.47 18.87
N LYS A 37 5.96 18.07 17.84
CA LYS A 37 6.50 17.33 16.70
C LYS A 37 7.94 16.91 17.00
N VAL A 38 8.12 15.68 17.44
CA VAL A 38 9.43 15.15 17.86
C VAL A 38 10.39 15.00 16.69
N THR A 39 9.90 14.65 15.50
CA THR A 39 10.73 14.46 14.30
C THR A 39 9.90 14.61 13.03
N ASN A 40 10.55 14.63 11.88
CA ASN A 40 9.92 14.61 10.57
C ASN A 40 10.57 13.58 9.66
N THR A 41 9.87 13.22 8.57
CA THR A 41 10.32 12.20 7.60
C THR A 41 11.71 12.51 7.03
N ASN A 42 12.01 13.77 6.72
CA ASN A 42 13.30 14.16 6.14
C ASN A 42 14.46 13.95 7.13
N GLU A 43 14.25 14.24 8.41
CA GLU A 43 15.25 13.99 9.45
C GLU A 43 15.49 12.49 9.64
N LEU A 44 14.42 11.69 9.64
CA LEU A 44 14.54 10.24 9.75
C LEU A 44 15.27 9.63 8.56
N ILE A 45 15.03 10.14 7.34
CA ILE A 45 15.78 9.73 6.14
C ILE A 45 17.25 10.14 6.25
N LYS A 46 17.56 11.38 6.70
CA LYS A 46 18.94 11.84 6.89
C LYS A 46 19.70 11.03 7.93
N LYS A 47 19.01 10.61 8.99
CA LYS A 47 19.57 9.76 10.07
C LYS A 47 19.64 8.27 9.69
N GLY A 48 19.17 7.86 8.51
CA GLY A 48 19.17 6.47 8.06
C GLY A 48 18.10 5.58 8.66
N TYR A 49 17.14 6.13 9.40
CA TYR A 49 16.01 5.36 9.95
C TYR A 49 14.91 5.05 8.92
N LEU A 50 14.82 5.84 7.87
CA LEU A 50 13.90 5.64 6.76
C LEU A 50 14.64 5.63 5.43
N SER A 51 14.19 4.79 4.51
CA SER A 51 14.68 4.71 3.15
C SER A 51 14.33 5.97 2.36
N ARG A 52 15.16 6.32 1.37
CA ARG A 52 14.83 7.39 0.42
C ARG A 52 13.68 6.93 -0.49
N LEU A 53 12.62 7.73 -0.53
CA LEU A 53 11.48 7.49 -1.40
C LEU A 53 11.63 8.26 -2.72
N LYS A 54 11.45 7.56 -3.84
CA LYS A 54 11.34 8.16 -5.18
C LYS A 54 9.99 7.80 -5.77
N ILE A 55 9.15 8.80 -6.01
CA ILE A 55 7.84 8.62 -6.64
C ILE A 55 7.98 8.86 -8.14
N LYS A 56 7.47 7.92 -8.95
CA LYS A 56 7.34 8.05 -10.41
C LYS A 56 5.85 7.95 -10.77
N ILE A 57 5.32 8.99 -11.38
CA ILE A 57 3.95 9.01 -11.91
C ILE A 57 4.04 8.65 -13.38
N ILE A 58 3.35 7.57 -13.79
CA ILE A 58 3.30 7.10 -15.17
C ILE A 58 1.89 7.36 -15.70
N THR A 59 1.78 8.19 -16.71
CA THR A 59 0.51 8.50 -17.36
C THR A 59 0.32 7.59 -18.56
N LEU A 60 -0.75 6.80 -18.55
CA LEU A 60 -1.19 6.00 -19.70
C LEU A 60 -2.25 6.78 -20.46
N ILE A 61 -1.94 7.11 -21.72
CA ILE A 61 -2.87 7.83 -22.59
C ILE A 61 -3.78 6.81 -23.28
N HIS A 62 -5.08 7.05 -23.20
CA HIS A 62 -6.13 6.29 -23.89
C HIS A 62 -7.13 7.23 -24.56
N PRO A 63 -7.91 6.79 -25.56
CA PRO A 63 -8.99 7.57 -26.12
C PRO A 63 -9.99 7.98 -25.04
N TYR A 64 -10.59 9.16 -25.20
CA TYR A 64 -11.62 9.63 -24.29
C TYR A 64 -12.78 8.64 -24.24
N THR A 65 -13.15 8.24 -23.04
CA THR A 65 -14.30 7.37 -22.75
C THR A 65 -15.19 8.09 -21.75
N LYS A 66 -16.49 8.22 -22.05
CA LYS A 66 -17.46 8.81 -21.15
C LYS A 66 -18.05 7.69 -20.28
N PHE A 67 -18.16 7.94 -18.99
CA PHE A 67 -18.80 7.06 -18.02
C PHE A 67 -19.99 7.78 -17.39
N ASP A 68 -21.06 7.06 -17.10
CA ASP A 68 -22.25 7.65 -16.48
C ASP A 68 -22.07 7.82 -14.97
N ASN A 69 -21.20 7.03 -14.36
CA ASN A 69 -20.89 7.12 -12.93
C ASN A 69 -19.47 6.66 -12.60
N TYR A 70 -19.03 6.99 -11.41
CA TYR A 70 -17.70 6.64 -10.90
C TYR A 70 -17.45 5.13 -10.85
N GLN A 71 -18.48 4.33 -10.57
CA GLN A 71 -18.32 2.88 -10.45
C GLN A 71 -17.99 2.23 -11.80
N GLU A 72 -18.62 2.67 -12.87
CA GLU A 72 -18.33 2.23 -14.24
C GLU A 72 -16.90 2.61 -14.65
N GLU A 73 -16.49 3.84 -14.34
CA GLU A 73 -15.12 4.29 -14.59
C GLU A 73 -14.09 3.40 -13.88
N ILE A 74 -14.31 3.10 -12.59
CA ILE A 74 -13.42 2.23 -11.82
C ILE A 74 -13.39 0.81 -12.39
N GLU A 75 -14.55 0.26 -12.72
CA GLU A 75 -14.64 -1.09 -13.31
C GLU A 75 -13.87 -1.15 -14.64
N TRP A 76 -14.06 -0.16 -15.50
CA TRP A 76 -13.30 -0.04 -16.74
C TRP A 76 -11.79 0.07 -16.48
N ILE A 77 -11.35 0.90 -15.53
CA ILE A 77 -9.94 1.07 -15.20
C ILE A 77 -9.30 -0.25 -14.75
N VAL A 78 -9.97 -0.98 -13.84
CA VAL A 78 -9.38 -2.20 -13.24
C VAL A 78 -9.43 -3.40 -14.19
N THR A 79 -10.37 -3.44 -15.13
CA THR A 79 -10.49 -4.51 -16.14
C THR A 79 -9.80 -4.19 -17.46
N HIS A 80 -9.28 -2.96 -17.63
CA HIS A 80 -8.69 -2.52 -18.89
C HIS A 80 -7.42 -3.31 -19.25
N GLU A 81 -7.51 -4.14 -20.27
CA GLU A 81 -6.49 -5.11 -20.66
C GLU A 81 -5.12 -4.47 -20.94
N ARG A 82 -5.08 -3.42 -21.75
CA ARG A 82 -3.81 -2.71 -22.08
C ARG A 82 -3.12 -2.18 -20.84
N ARG A 83 -3.89 -1.66 -19.88
CA ARG A 83 -3.39 -1.15 -18.62
C ARG A 83 -2.83 -2.29 -17.75
N ASN A 84 -3.56 -3.38 -17.61
CA ASN A 84 -3.13 -4.53 -16.82
C ASN A 84 -1.91 -5.22 -17.44
N ASN A 85 -1.84 -5.31 -18.78
CA ASN A 85 -0.64 -5.76 -19.49
C ASN A 85 0.56 -4.84 -19.25
N PHE A 86 0.36 -3.53 -19.19
CA PHE A 86 1.43 -2.59 -18.85
C PHE A 86 1.92 -2.79 -17.41
N ILE A 87 1.00 -2.93 -16.43
CA ILE A 87 1.35 -3.19 -15.02
C ILE A 87 2.10 -4.51 -14.89
N LYS A 88 1.63 -5.57 -15.54
CA LYS A 88 2.32 -6.85 -15.61
C LYS A 88 3.75 -6.69 -16.12
N LYS A 89 3.91 -6.05 -17.29
CA LYS A 89 5.23 -5.84 -17.89
C LYS A 89 6.14 -5.05 -16.98
N LEU A 90 5.63 -3.96 -16.39
CA LEU A 90 6.37 -3.16 -15.43
C LEU A 90 6.83 -3.97 -14.23
N ALA A 91 5.96 -4.80 -13.65
CA ALA A 91 6.31 -5.64 -12.50
C ALA A 91 7.37 -6.69 -12.84
N LEU A 92 7.35 -7.24 -14.06
CA LEU A 92 8.32 -8.22 -14.54
C LEU A 92 9.67 -7.60 -14.92
N ASP A 93 9.68 -6.40 -15.48
CA ASP A 93 10.90 -5.72 -15.94
C ASP A 93 11.70 -5.10 -14.79
N LEU A 94 11.04 -4.77 -13.68
CA LEU A 94 11.70 -4.21 -12.50
C LEU A 94 12.40 -5.30 -11.69
N THR A 95 13.61 -5.01 -11.22
CA THR A 95 14.42 -5.90 -10.38
C THR A 95 14.27 -5.54 -8.91
N GLY A 96 14.24 -6.55 -8.05
CA GLY A 96 14.04 -6.41 -6.61
C GLY A 96 12.62 -6.77 -6.17
N ASN A 97 12.44 -6.94 -4.86
CA ASN A 97 11.14 -7.26 -4.30
C ASN A 97 10.13 -6.17 -4.59
N THR A 98 9.08 -6.53 -5.31
CA THR A 98 8.07 -5.62 -5.85
C THR A 98 6.71 -5.93 -5.25
N LEU A 99 6.05 -4.92 -4.68
CA LEU A 99 4.68 -5.00 -4.18
C LEU A 99 3.74 -4.33 -5.17
N VAL A 100 2.74 -5.08 -5.66
CA VAL A 100 1.70 -4.58 -6.55
C VAL A 100 0.39 -4.49 -5.77
N LEU A 101 -0.10 -3.28 -5.54
CA LEU A 101 -1.26 -3.03 -4.68
C LEU A 101 -2.55 -2.86 -5.49
N PHE A 102 -3.60 -3.58 -5.08
CA PHE A 102 -4.93 -3.52 -5.68
C PHE A 102 -6.04 -3.35 -4.65
N ASN A 103 -7.26 -2.96 -5.11
CA ASN A 103 -8.46 -2.83 -4.27
C ASN A 103 -9.47 -3.98 -4.45
N TYR A 104 -9.64 -4.47 -5.67
CA TYR A 104 -10.70 -5.42 -6.01
C TYR A 104 -10.08 -6.80 -6.24
N VAL A 105 -10.40 -7.76 -5.36
CA VAL A 105 -9.80 -9.10 -5.38
C VAL A 105 -10.13 -9.82 -6.67
N GLU A 106 -11.40 -10.18 -6.88
CA GLU A 106 -11.85 -10.99 -8.02
C GLU A 106 -11.72 -10.28 -9.37
N LYS A 107 -12.04 -8.97 -9.41
CA LYS A 107 -12.06 -8.20 -10.67
C LYS A 107 -10.69 -7.71 -11.14
N HIS A 108 -9.71 -7.63 -10.24
CA HIS A 108 -8.41 -7.05 -10.57
C HIS A 108 -7.22 -7.84 -10.00
N GLY A 109 -7.24 -8.16 -8.70
CA GLY A 109 -6.10 -8.75 -8.01
C GLY A 109 -5.75 -10.15 -8.54
N GLU A 110 -6.73 -11.03 -8.56
CA GLU A 110 -6.58 -12.41 -9.06
C GLU A 110 -6.19 -12.44 -10.55
N PRO A 111 -6.92 -11.75 -11.46
CA PRO A 111 -6.51 -11.70 -12.86
C PRO A 111 -5.10 -11.13 -13.08
N LEU A 112 -4.73 -10.09 -12.32
CA LEU A 112 -3.41 -9.48 -12.42
C LEU A 112 -2.31 -10.43 -11.89
N TYR A 113 -2.59 -11.13 -10.80
CA TYR A 113 -1.70 -12.16 -10.28
C TYR A 113 -1.48 -13.26 -11.31
N ASP A 114 -2.54 -13.82 -11.90
CA ASP A 114 -2.44 -14.87 -12.92
C ASP A 114 -1.63 -14.40 -14.13
N MET A 115 -1.86 -13.18 -14.61
CA MET A 115 -1.10 -12.59 -15.71
C MET A 115 0.39 -12.48 -15.40
N ILE A 116 0.76 -12.07 -14.17
CA ILE A 116 2.14 -11.92 -13.75
C ILE A 116 2.78 -13.29 -13.53
N ASN A 117 2.11 -14.17 -12.78
CA ASN A 117 2.61 -15.50 -12.42
C ASN A 117 2.88 -16.37 -13.65
N ASN A 118 1.96 -16.38 -14.61
CA ASN A 118 2.10 -17.14 -15.87
C ASN A 118 3.21 -16.60 -16.79
N SER A 119 3.64 -15.36 -16.59
CA SER A 119 4.67 -14.70 -17.39
C SER A 119 6.01 -14.56 -16.66
N ALA A 120 6.06 -14.90 -15.37
CA ALA A 120 7.28 -14.82 -14.58
C ALA A 120 8.30 -15.88 -15.04
N SER A 121 9.58 -15.52 -15.04
CA SER A 121 10.66 -16.47 -15.31
C SER A 121 10.72 -17.58 -14.26
N SER A 122 11.16 -18.78 -14.65
CA SER A 122 11.37 -19.89 -13.71
C SER A 122 12.36 -19.45 -12.62
N GLY A 123 11.90 -19.39 -11.39
CA GLY A 123 12.69 -18.94 -10.22
C GLY A 123 12.30 -17.59 -9.65
N ARG A 124 11.51 -16.76 -10.34
CA ARG A 124 10.94 -15.56 -9.76
C ARG A 124 9.61 -15.86 -9.08
N LYS A 125 9.57 -15.80 -7.76
CA LYS A 125 8.38 -16.13 -6.98
C LYS A 125 7.35 -15.01 -7.07
N VAL A 126 6.09 -15.40 -7.26
CA VAL A 126 4.94 -14.48 -7.29
C VAL A 126 3.93 -14.93 -6.25
N PHE A 127 3.49 -14.02 -5.40
CA PHE A 127 2.55 -14.30 -4.30
C PHE A 127 1.30 -13.45 -4.44
N LEU A 128 0.14 -14.03 -4.08
CA LEU A 128 -1.12 -13.31 -3.96
C LEU A 128 -1.52 -13.22 -2.49
N VAL A 129 -1.79 -11.99 -1.99
CA VAL A 129 -2.13 -11.74 -0.59
C VAL A 129 -3.34 -10.81 -0.49
N HIS A 130 -4.43 -11.29 0.09
CA HIS A 130 -5.64 -10.49 0.35
C HIS A 130 -6.32 -10.90 1.65
N GLY A 131 -7.43 -10.25 2.00
CA GLY A 131 -8.12 -10.46 3.28
C GLY A 131 -8.65 -11.88 3.53
N GLY A 132 -8.85 -12.67 2.47
CA GLY A 132 -9.24 -14.09 2.55
C GLY A 132 -8.09 -15.06 2.83
N VAL A 133 -6.84 -14.59 2.78
CA VAL A 133 -5.65 -15.40 3.09
C VAL A 133 -5.45 -15.44 4.60
N GLU A 134 -5.17 -16.62 5.17
CA GLU A 134 -4.96 -16.78 6.61
C GLU A 134 -3.77 -15.95 7.11
N THR A 135 -3.80 -15.57 8.38
CA THR A 135 -2.74 -14.74 8.99
C THR A 135 -1.38 -15.46 8.98
N LYS A 136 -1.40 -16.78 9.13
CA LYS A 136 -0.18 -17.62 9.07
C LYS A 136 0.47 -17.57 7.70
N ASP A 137 -0.33 -17.69 6.64
CA ASP A 137 0.18 -17.67 5.26
C ASP A 137 0.75 -16.30 4.91
N ARG A 138 0.16 -15.21 5.44
CA ARG A 138 0.69 -13.85 5.27
C ARG A 138 2.05 -13.66 5.94
N GLU A 139 2.24 -14.19 7.13
CA GLU A 139 3.53 -14.16 7.83
C GLU A 139 4.58 -15.03 7.12
N GLU A 140 4.19 -16.19 6.60
CA GLU A 140 5.07 -17.04 5.80
C GLU A 140 5.50 -16.34 4.52
N ILE A 141 4.57 -15.72 3.77
CA ILE A 141 4.89 -14.94 2.57
C ILE A 141 5.82 -13.77 2.91
N ARG A 142 5.61 -13.09 4.03
CA ARG A 142 6.51 -12.03 4.50
C ARG A 142 7.91 -12.58 4.78
N SER A 143 8.01 -13.66 5.52
CA SER A 143 9.30 -14.32 5.85
C SER A 143 10.05 -14.74 4.59
N ILE A 144 9.38 -15.43 3.68
CA ILE A 144 9.97 -15.86 2.40
C ILE A 144 10.43 -14.64 1.58
N THR A 145 9.65 -13.55 1.58
CA THR A 145 10.00 -12.33 0.82
C THR A 145 11.19 -11.60 1.43
N GLU A 146 11.41 -11.71 2.74
CA GLU A 146 12.62 -11.16 3.38
C GLU A 146 13.90 -11.91 2.97
N ASP A 147 13.79 -13.18 2.61
CA ASP A 147 14.89 -14.02 2.13
C ASP A 147 15.11 -13.91 0.60
N GLU A 148 14.09 -13.48 -0.14
CA GLU A 148 14.15 -13.32 -1.59
C GLU A 148 14.65 -11.93 -2.00
N ASP A 149 15.37 -11.89 -3.13
CA ASP A 149 15.91 -10.64 -3.69
C ASP A 149 15.05 -10.06 -4.81
N ASN A 150 14.15 -10.87 -5.39
CA ASN A 150 13.42 -10.50 -6.62
C ASN A 150 12.01 -11.10 -6.69
N ALA A 151 11.30 -11.15 -5.57
CA ALA A 151 9.92 -11.62 -5.52
C ALA A 151 8.91 -10.54 -5.96
N ILE A 152 7.73 -10.96 -6.42
CA ILE A 152 6.59 -10.08 -6.68
C ILE A 152 5.46 -10.47 -5.72
N ILE A 153 4.91 -9.50 -5.00
CA ILE A 153 3.76 -9.67 -4.12
C ILE A 153 2.61 -8.87 -4.71
N VAL A 154 1.54 -9.54 -5.12
CA VAL A 154 0.30 -8.91 -5.56
C VAL A 154 -0.64 -8.89 -4.35
N ALA A 155 -0.96 -7.71 -3.81
CA ALA A 155 -1.63 -7.61 -2.53
C ALA A 155 -2.74 -6.57 -2.49
N SER A 156 -3.76 -6.84 -1.66
CA SER A 156 -4.82 -5.86 -1.45
C SER A 156 -4.36 -4.72 -0.53
N TYR A 157 -4.81 -3.48 -0.79
CA TYR A 157 -4.53 -2.33 0.08
C TYR A 157 -4.89 -2.60 1.54
N GLY A 158 -6.05 -3.21 1.79
CA GLY A 158 -6.51 -3.49 3.15
C GLY A 158 -5.58 -4.41 3.94
N THR A 159 -4.90 -5.30 3.26
CA THR A 159 -3.97 -6.25 3.89
C THR A 159 -2.60 -5.61 4.19
N PHE A 160 -2.15 -4.69 3.33
CA PHE A 160 -0.80 -4.09 3.41
C PHE A 160 -0.78 -2.62 3.84
N SER A 161 -1.94 -2.01 4.19
CA SER A 161 -2.00 -0.60 4.57
C SER A 161 -1.45 -0.29 5.96
N THR A 162 -1.51 -1.24 6.90
CA THR A 162 -1.08 -1.01 8.29
C THR A 162 -0.39 -2.22 8.90
N GLY A 163 0.73 -1.99 9.56
CA GLY A 163 1.37 -2.97 10.45
C GLY A 163 2.26 -4.02 9.78
N ILE A 164 2.42 -4.00 8.46
CA ILE A 164 3.33 -4.92 7.76
C ILE A 164 4.61 -4.17 7.40
N ASN A 165 5.73 -4.65 7.92
CA ASN A 165 7.05 -4.14 7.59
C ASN A 165 7.84 -5.24 6.88
N ILE A 166 8.07 -5.07 5.57
CA ILE A 166 8.95 -5.93 4.78
C ILE A 166 10.25 -5.17 4.58
N LYS A 167 11.30 -5.58 5.28
CA LYS A 167 12.59 -4.86 5.30
C LYS A 167 13.26 -4.74 3.93
N ARG A 168 13.05 -5.75 3.07
CA ARG A 168 13.67 -5.83 1.74
C ARG A 168 12.69 -5.48 0.61
N LEU A 169 11.67 -4.66 0.87
CA LEU A 169 10.79 -4.17 -0.16
C LEU A 169 11.45 -2.99 -0.89
N HIS A 170 11.61 -3.13 -2.21
CA HIS A 170 12.32 -2.15 -3.03
C HIS A 170 11.37 -1.27 -3.84
N ILE A 171 10.26 -1.84 -4.31
CA ILE A 171 9.36 -1.20 -5.28
C ILE A 171 7.91 -1.40 -4.86
N ILE A 172 7.10 -0.35 -5.02
CA ILE A 172 5.65 -0.42 -4.84
C ILE A 172 4.98 0.10 -6.12
N ILE A 173 4.07 -0.68 -6.67
CA ILE A 173 3.23 -0.33 -7.83
C ILE A 173 1.79 -0.18 -7.33
N PHE A 174 1.21 1.00 -7.45
CA PHE A 174 -0.19 1.25 -7.16
C PHE A 174 -1.03 0.88 -8.39
N ALA A 175 -1.58 -0.32 -8.40
CA ALA A 175 -2.30 -0.87 -9.53
C ALA A 175 -3.79 -0.48 -9.59
N SER A 176 -4.42 -0.16 -8.47
CA SER A 176 -5.80 0.33 -8.45
C SER A 176 -5.88 1.76 -7.99
N PRO A 177 -6.84 2.57 -8.50
CA PRO A 177 -7.17 3.83 -7.87
C PRO A 177 -7.67 3.58 -6.44
N SER A 178 -7.27 4.46 -5.52
CA SER A 178 -7.75 4.47 -4.14
C SER A 178 -8.40 5.81 -3.85
N LYS A 179 -9.56 5.79 -3.19
CA LYS A 179 -10.16 7.00 -2.66
C LYS A 179 -9.40 7.42 -1.41
N SER A 180 -8.89 8.62 -1.40
CA SER A 180 -8.32 9.27 -0.21
C SER A 180 -9.44 9.75 0.72
#